data_dbdd5dc8cc891d5828096e350f501bb4
#
_entry.id   dbdd5dc8cc891d5828096e350f501bb4
#
_cell.length_a   1.000
_cell.length_b   1.000
_cell.length_c   1.000
_cell.angle_alpha   90.00
_cell.angle_beta   90.00
_cell.angle_gamma   90.00
#
_symmetry.space_group_name_H-M   'P 1'
#
loop_
_entity.id
_entity.type
_entity.pdbx_description
1 polymer ?
#
loop_
_entity_poly.entity_id
_entity_poly.type
_entity_poly.pdbx_seq_one_letter_code
_entity_poly.pdbx_strand_id
1 'polypeptide(L)'
;MFYADLHIHSRYSRATSRDCDLPHLDLWARKKGIALVGTGDFTHPAWRQELQEQLLPAEEGLYRLKEVYRLPWDSAWPQGEPRFLVTGEISSIYKQGGKTRKVHNVLLLPSLEAAEKLARRLERIGNLQADGRPILGLSSHDLLELTLETCPQAVFLPAHIWTPHFSLFGAFSGFDSLEECFGDLAPYVRAVETGLSSDPPMNGRVPQLDALQLVSHSDAHSPQKLGREADVLETELSYPAVKRALETGDGLWGTVEFFPQEGKYHWDGHRNCGVCLSPREAKALENLCPVCGKPLTIGVEHRVEDLARRQPGEGPAGAKPFVRLAPLATVLAARLGKGEQTKTVQGVYEALLAQLGPEFTVLRQTPAEAIASLAGEAAALGVELLRQGKVAWRPGFDGEYGKLSFPGA
;
A
#
# COMPACT_ATOMS: atom_id res chain seq x y z
N MET A 1 -14.00 8.84 12.17
CA MET A 1 -12.65 8.64 11.55
C MET A 1 -12.26 7.19 11.69
N PHE A 2 -11.80 6.54 10.62
CA PHE A 2 -11.39 5.14 10.59
C PHE A 2 -10.26 4.92 9.57
N TYR A 3 -9.55 3.78 9.72
CA TYR A 3 -8.49 3.37 8.79
C TYR A 3 -9.04 2.40 7.75
N ALA A 4 -8.59 2.58 6.50
CA ALA A 4 -8.90 1.72 5.37
C ALA A 4 -7.63 1.26 4.66
N ASP A 5 -7.53 -0.03 4.36
CA ASP A 5 -6.45 -0.63 3.58
C ASP A 5 -7.08 -1.43 2.42
N LEU A 6 -7.05 -0.83 1.22
CA LEU A 6 -7.88 -1.28 0.09
C LEU A 6 -7.09 -2.02 -0.99
N HIS A 7 -5.75 -2.06 -0.89
CA HIS A 7 -4.89 -2.81 -1.78
C HIS A 7 -4.17 -3.91 -1.03
N ILE A 8 -4.69 -5.11 -1.16
CA ILE A 8 -4.16 -6.34 -0.56
C ILE A 8 -4.27 -7.49 -1.55
N HIS A 9 -3.65 -8.61 -1.22
CA HIS A 9 -3.72 -9.85 -2.00
C HIS A 9 -4.27 -11.02 -1.20
N SER A 10 -5.03 -11.88 -1.88
CA SER A 10 -5.49 -13.15 -1.34
C SER A 10 -4.43 -14.25 -1.53
N ARG A 11 -4.69 -15.40 -0.92
CA ARG A 11 -3.85 -16.61 -1.08
C ARG A 11 -3.74 -17.13 -2.50
N TYR A 12 -4.52 -16.60 -3.43
CA TYR A 12 -4.50 -16.96 -4.86
C TYR A 12 -3.50 -16.15 -5.67
N SER A 13 -2.93 -15.08 -5.11
CA SER A 13 -1.85 -14.32 -5.73
C SER A 13 -0.49 -14.94 -5.46
N ARG A 14 0.42 -14.82 -6.45
CA ARG A 14 1.80 -15.31 -6.33
C ARG A 14 2.54 -14.60 -5.19
N ALA A 15 3.43 -15.37 -4.54
CA ALA A 15 4.25 -14.92 -3.42
C ALA A 15 3.45 -14.42 -2.20
N THR A 16 2.18 -14.78 -2.10
CA THR A 16 1.29 -14.42 -0.99
C THR A 16 1.15 -15.58 0.00
N SER A 17 1.00 -15.25 1.28
CA SER A 17 0.77 -16.24 2.34
C SER A 17 -0.52 -17.00 2.10
N ARG A 18 -0.52 -18.29 2.47
CA ARG A 18 -1.73 -19.11 2.48
C ARG A 18 -2.79 -18.62 3.48
N ASP A 19 -2.35 -17.85 4.48
CA ASP A 19 -3.22 -17.22 5.48
C ASP A 19 -3.87 -15.94 4.97
N CYS A 20 -3.62 -15.50 3.72
CA CYS A 20 -4.38 -14.41 3.11
C CYS A 20 -5.78 -14.89 2.69
N ASP A 21 -6.58 -15.28 3.66
CA ASP A 21 -8.00 -15.63 3.57
C ASP A 21 -8.85 -14.70 4.45
N LEU A 22 -10.16 -14.71 4.25
CA LEU A 22 -11.06 -13.78 4.95
C LEU A 22 -11.01 -13.90 6.49
N PRO A 23 -10.96 -15.11 7.09
CA PRO A 23 -10.84 -15.24 8.53
C PRO A 23 -9.59 -14.58 9.12
N HIS A 24 -8.43 -14.75 8.49
CA HIS A 24 -7.19 -14.15 8.96
C HIS A 24 -7.11 -12.66 8.65
N LEU A 25 -7.65 -12.21 7.50
CA LEU A 25 -7.75 -10.78 7.19
C LEU A 25 -8.65 -10.05 8.21
N ASP A 26 -9.80 -10.62 8.59
CA ASP A 26 -10.65 -10.08 9.67
C ASP A 26 -9.90 -10.02 11.00
N LEU A 27 -9.21 -11.10 11.39
CA LEU A 27 -8.43 -11.13 12.62
C LEU A 27 -7.36 -10.05 12.66
N TRP A 28 -6.59 -9.93 11.58
CA TRP A 28 -5.52 -8.94 11.53
C TRP A 28 -6.03 -7.51 11.37
N ALA A 29 -7.14 -7.29 10.70
CA ALA A 29 -7.80 -5.99 10.68
C ALA A 29 -8.19 -5.54 12.10
N ARG A 30 -8.75 -6.45 12.92
CA ARG A 30 -9.03 -6.17 14.34
C ARG A 30 -7.77 -5.87 15.14
N LYS A 31 -6.71 -6.66 14.97
CA LYS A 31 -5.41 -6.46 15.63
C LYS A 31 -4.75 -5.14 15.22
N LYS A 32 -4.90 -4.73 13.99
CA LYS A 32 -4.34 -3.48 13.45
C LYS A 32 -5.20 -2.25 13.78
N GLY A 33 -6.51 -2.44 13.98
CA GLY A 33 -7.46 -1.34 14.14
C GLY A 33 -7.96 -0.77 12.81
N ILE A 34 -8.01 -1.61 11.77
CA ILE A 34 -8.51 -1.27 10.44
C ILE A 34 -10.00 -1.58 10.39
N ALA A 35 -10.81 -0.60 10.01
CA ALA A 35 -12.25 -0.76 9.92
C ALA A 35 -12.72 -1.21 8.52
N LEU A 36 -11.95 -0.91 7.48
CA LEU A 36 -12.29 -1.26 6.10
C LEU A 36 -11.09 -1.90 5.40
N VAL A 37 -11.28 -3.11 4.88
CA VAL A 37 -10.25 -3.89 4.18
C VAL A 37 -10.72 -4.18 2.77
N GLY A 38 -9.85 -4.03 1.78
CA GLY A 38 -10.06 -4.55 0.44
C GLY A 38 -10.10 -6.08 0.46
N THR A 39 -10.90 -6.69 -0.42
CA THR A 39 -10.89 -8.15 -0.55
C THR A 39 -9.64 -8.64 -1.28
N GLY A 40 -9.07 -7.80 -2.13
CA GLY A 40 -8.08 -8.23 -3.11
C GLY A 40 -8.67 -9.18 -4.15
N ASP A 41 -7.97 -9.36 -5.23
CA ASP A 41 -8.04 -10.49 -6.18
C ASP A 41 -9.45 -10.90 -6.67
N PHE A 42 -10.39 -9.96 -6.75
CA PHE A 42 -11.78 -10.25 -7.16
C PHE A 42 -11.88 -10.96 -8.53
N THR A 43 -10.85 -10.88 -9.35
CA THR A 43 -10.80 -11.51 -10.67
C THR A 43 -10.68 -13.02 -10.60
N HIS A 44 -10.07 -13.58 -9.54
CA HIS A 44 -9.84 -15.02 -9.41
C HIS A 44 -11.16 -15.78 -9.08
N PRO A 45 -11.59 -16.76 -9.89
CA PRO A 45 -12.91 -17.38 -9.75
C PRO A 45 -13.12 -18.11 -8.42
N ALA A 46 -12.11 -18.84 -7.93
CA ALA A 46 -12.21 -19.51 -6.64
C ALA A 46 -12.28 -18.51 -5.47
N TRP A 47 -11.57 -17.37 -5.56
CA TRP A 47 -11.67 -16.33 -4.55
C TRP A 47 -13.05 -15.68 -4.53
N ARG A 48 -13.63 -15.36 -5.71
CA ARG A 48 -15.01 -14.86 -5.77
C ARG A 48 -16.02 -15.81 -5.14
N GLN A 49 -15.85 -17.12 -5.34
CA GLN A 49 -16.70 -18.11 -4.70
C GLN A 49 -16.58 -18.05 -3.17
N GLU A 50 -15.36 -17.93 -2.62
CA GLU A 50 -15.15 -17.78 -1.18
C GLU A 50 -15.75 -16.48 -0.64
N LEU A 51 -15.62 -15.36 -1.37
CA LEU A 51 -16.26 -14.10 -1.01
C LEU A 51 -17.78 -14.24 -0.91
N GLN A 52 -18.41 -14.87 -1.88
CA GLN A 52 -19.87 -15.13 -1.88
C GLN A 52 -20.29 -16.08 -0.74
N GLU A 53 -19.47 -17.09 -0.44
CA GLU A 53 -19.76 -18.06 0.61
C GLU A 53 -19.60 -17.47 2.01
N GLN A 54 -18.54 -16.71 2.25
CA GLN A 54 -18.11 -16.33 3.61
C GLN A 54 -18.57 -14.94 4.03
N LEU A 55 -18.92 -14.04 3.09
CA LEU A 55 -19.34 -12.68 3.38
C LEU A 55 -20.87 -12.53 3.44
N LEU A 56 -21.33 -11.55 4.19
CA LEU A 56 -22.69 -11.05 4.24
C LEU A 56 -22.70 -9.58 3.87
N PRO A 57 -23.71 -9.07 3.15
CA PRO A 57 -23.92 -7.63 2.99
C PRO A 57 -23.99 -6.93 4.36
N ALA A 58 -23.43 -5.75 4.42
CA ALA A 58 -23.46 -4.87 5.59
C ALA A 58 -24.00 -3.48 5.18
N GLU A 59 -23.22 -2.42 5.28
CA GLU A 59 -23.59 -1.12 4.77
C GLU A 59 -23.53 -1.11 3.23
N GLU A 60 -24.06 -0.08 2.59
CA GLU A 60 -24.15 0.01 1.13
C GLU A 60 -22.78 -0.26 0.45
N GLY A 61 -22.71 -1.32 -0.33
CA GLY A 61 -21.52 -1.75 -1.08
C GLY A 61 -20.41 -2.36 -0.23
N LEU A 62 -20.65 -2.60 1.05
CA LEU A 62 -19.71 -3.22 1.97
C LEU A 62 -20.23 -4.57 2.48
N TYR A 63 -19.29 -5.36 2.94
CA TYR A 63 -19.56 -6.71 3.43
C TYR A 63 -18.90 -6.92 4.80
N ARG A 64 -19.40 -7.91 5.56
CA ARG A 64 -18.80 -8.40 6.78
C ARG A 64 -18.60 -9.91 6.74
N LEU A 65 -17.63 -10.41 7.46
CA LEU A 65 -17.40 -11.84 7.59
C LEU A 65 -18.54 -12.49 8.39
N LYS A 66 -19.04 -13.66 7.92
CA LYS A 66 -19.98 -14.46 8.73
C LYS A 66 -19.32 -14.90 10.02
N GLU A 67 -20.05 -14.83 11.15
CA GLU A 67 -19.53 -15.14 12.47
C GLU A 67 -18.94 -16.56 12.57
N VAL A 68 -19.46 -17.51 11.83
CA VAL A 68 -18.99 -18.90 11.81
C VAL A 68 -17.54 -19.05 11.31
N TYR A 69 -17.05 -18.09 10.54
CA TYR A 69 -15.67 -18.07 10.02
C TYR A 69 -14.74 -17.19 10.85
N ARG A 70 -15.27 -16.45 11.81
CA ARG A 70 -14.49 -15.47 12.56
C ARG A 70 -13.54 -16.16 13.54
N LEU A 71 -12.24 -15.84 13.41
CA LEU A 71 -11.23 -16.38 14.32
C LEU A 71 -11.27 -15.69 15.68
N PRO A 72 -11.14 -16.45 16.80
CA PRO A 72 -11.09 -15.86 18.12
C PRO A 72 -9.80 -15.04 18.32
N TRP A 73 -9.91 -13.99 19.10
CA TRP A 73 -8.78 -13.19 19.59
C TRP A 73 -9.07 -12.80 21.04
N ASP A 74 -8.22 -13.27 21.95
CA ASP A 74 -8.31 -12.93 23.37
C ASP A 74 -7.71 -11.53 23.59
N SER A 75 -8.57 -10.56 23.84
CA SER A 75 -8.20 -9.17 24.04
C SER A 75 -9.16 -8.52 25.03
N ALA A 76 -8.61 -7.77 25.97
CA ALA A 76 -9.39 -6.92 26.88
C ALA A 76 -9.98 -5.68 26.17
N TRP A 77 -9.49 -5.36 24.96
CA TRP A 77 -9.97 -4.24 24.17
C TRP A 77 -11.24 -4.59 23.38
N PRO A 78 -12.21 -3.67 23.29
CA PRO A 78 -13.39 -3.89 22.45
C PRO A 78 -13.00 -4.20 21.00
N GLN A 79 -13.44 -5.34 20.51
CA GLN A 79 -13.12 -5.77 19.15
C GLN A 79 -14.10 -5.13 18.17
N GLY A 80 -13.54 -4.43 17.16
CA GLY A 80 -14.30 -3.94 16.03
C GLY A 80 -14.84 -5.07 15.16
N GLU A 81 -15.73 -4.74 14.27
CA GLU A 81 -16.20 -5.61 13.18
C GLU A 81 -15.76 -5.01 11.86
N PRO A 82 -14.62 -5.47 11.29
CA PRO A 82 -14.13 -4.95 10.02
C PRO A 82 -15.13 -5.15 8.88
N ARG A 83 -15.10 -4.23 7.92
CA ARG A 83 -15.84 -4.35 6.66
C ARG A 83 -14.89 -4.69 5.55
N PHE A 84 -15.44 -5.36 4.54
CA PHE A 84 -14.75 -5.70 3.32
C PHE A 84 -15.37 -4.95 2.15
N LEU A 85 -14.50 -4.37 1.32
CA LEU A 85 -14.84 -3.72 0.06
C LEU A 85 -14.25 -4.55 -1.08
N VAL A 86 -15.01 -4.79 -2.14
CA VAL A 86 -14.54 -5.62 -3.26
C VAL A 86 -13.46 -4.89 -4.04
N THR A 87 -12.24 -5.42 -4.02
CA THR A 87 -11.08 -4.85 -4.69
C THR A 87 -10.27 -5.89 -5.44
N GLY A 88 -9.35 -5.45 -6.30
CA GLY A 88 -8.36 -6.32 -6.91
C GLY A 88 -7.41 -5.56 -7.80
N GLU A 89 -6.17 -6.04 -7.87
CA GLU A 89 -5.12 -5.49 -8.71
C GLU A 89 -5.07 -6.23 -10.05
N ILE A 90 -4.86 -5.50 -11.14
CA ILE A 90 -4.67 -6.04 -12.48
C ILE A 90 -3.34 -5.54 -13.03
N SER A 91 -2.53 -6.47 -13.55
CA SER A 91 -1.25 -6.19 -14.19
C SER A 91 -1.44 -6.02 -15.70
N SER A 92 -1.29 -4.81 -16.19
CA SER A 92 -1.29 -4.46 -17.63
C SER A 92 0.12 -4.59 -18.19
N ILE A 93 0.34 -5.49 -19.17
CA ILE A 93 1.63 -5.65 -19.87
C ILE A 93 1.38 -5.56 -21.37
N TYR A 94 1.87 -4.52 -22.00
CA TYR A 94 1.61 -4.22 -23.42
C TYR A 94 2.75 -3.45 -24.09
N LYS A 95 2.67 -3.26 -25.41
CA LYS A 95 3.61 -2.43 -26.17
C LYS A 95 2.99 -1.10 -26.53
N GLN A 96 3.69 -0.01 -26.20
CA GLN A 96 3.29 1.35 -26.58
C GLN A 96 4.54 2.21 -26.79
N GLY A 97 4.59 2.99 -27.89
CA GLY A 97 5.71 3.84 -28.22
C GLY A 97 7.04 3.08 -28.40
N GLY A 98 6.99 1.84 -28.90
CA GLY A 98 8.16 0.99 -29.09
C GLY A 98 8.73 0.36 -27.80
N LYS A 99 8.14 0.65 -26.64
CA LYS A 99 8.55 0.12 -25.33
C LYS A 99 7.55 -0.89 -24.78
N THR A 100 8.03 -1.85 -23.99
CA THR A 100 7.13 -2.70 -23.18
C THR A 100 6.74 -1.93 -21.93
N ARG A 101 5.45 -1.61 -21.81
CA ARG A 101 4.87 -0.94 -20.67
C ARG A 101 4.33 -1.98 -19.68
N LYS A 102 4.49 -1.70 -18.40
CA LYS A 102 4.00 -2.56 -17.31
C LYS A 102 3.45 -1.65 -16.21
N VAL A 103 2.15 -1.74 -15.98
CA VAL A 103 1.46 -0.91 -14.99
C VAL A 103 0.50 -1.78 -14.20
N HIS A 104 0.46 -1.60 -12.90
CA HIS A 104 -0.54 -2.17 -12.03
C HIS A 104 -1.64 -1.15 -11.75
N ASN A 105 -2.88 -1.63 -11.72
CA ASN A 105 -4.05 -0.82 -11.43
C ASN A 105 -4.94 -1.56 -10.45
N VAL A 106 -5.34 -0.90 -9.38
CA VAL A 106 -6.31 -1.39 -8.40
C VAL A 106 -7.70 -0.89 -8.78
N LEU A 107 -8.65 -1.78 -8.75
CA LEU A 107 -10.06 -1.50 -8.99
C LEU A 107 -10.85 -1.74 -7.71
N LEU A 108 -11.73 -0.79 -7.36
CA LEU A 108 -12.69 -0.91 -6.27
C LEU A 108 -14.08 -0.97 -6.87
N LEU A 109 -14.87 -1.92 -6.43
CA LEU A 109 -16.18 -2.22 -7.02
C LEU A 109 -17.30 -2.15 -5.99
N PRO A 110 -18.49 -1.64 -6.37
CA PRO A 110 -19.61 -1.43 -5.45
C PRO A 110 -20.29 -2.72 -4.98
N SER A 111 -20.01 -3.86 -5.62
CA SER A 111 -20.64 -5.13 -5.24
C SER A 111 -19.94 -6.34 -5.84
N LEU A 112 -20.25 -7.53 -5.30
CA LEU A 112 -19.81 -8.81 -5.86
C LEU A 112 -20.40 -9.06 -7.26
N GLU A 113 -21.61 -8.56 -7.53
CA GLU A 113 -22.24 -8.66 -8.86
C GLU A 113 -21.50 -7.81 -9.89
N ALA A 114 -21.03 -6.61 -9.51
CA ALA A 114 -20.19 -5.77 -10.37
C ALA A 114 -18.85 -6.45 -10.66
N ALA A 115 -18.26 -7.07 -9.64
CA ALA A 115 -17.03 -7.86 -9.78
C ALA A 115 -17.20 -9.04 -10.75
N GLU A 116 -18.29 -9.77 -10.63
CA GLU A 116 -18.59 -10.89 -11.52
C GLU A 116 -18.78 -10.43 -12.98
N LYS A 117 -19.51 -9.32 -13.20
CA LYS A 117 -19.71 -8.76 -14.56
C LYS A 117 -18.37 -8.35 -15.19
N LEU A 118 -17.53 -7.66 -14.43
CA LEU A 118 -16.22 -7.22 -14.93
C LEU A 118 -15.29 -8.41 -15.18
N ALA A 119 -15.23 -9.37 -14.25
CA ALA A 119 -14.41 -10.56 -14.40
C ALA A 119 -14.78 -11.36 -15.66
N ARG A 120 -16.07 -11.54 -15.98
CA ARG A 120 -16.51 -12.19 -17.22
C ARG A 120 -16.03 -11.49 -18.49
N ARG A 121 -15.88 -10.17 -18.48
CA ARG A 121 -15.31 -9.43 -19.62
C ARG A 121 -13.81 -9.64 -19.71
N LEU A 122 -13.09 -9.56 -18.58
CA LEU A 122 -11.64 -9.77 -18.50
C LEU A 122 -11.23 -11.20 -18.85
N GLU A 123 -12.05 -12.21 -18.49
CA GLU A 123 -11.80 -13.63 -18.80
C GLU A 123 -11.74 -13.92 -20.31
N ARG A 124 -12.37 -13.08 -21.15
CA ARG A 124 -12.27 -13.16 -22.61
C ARG A 124 -10.94 -12.66 -23.14
N ILE A 125 -10.18 -11.93 -22.32
CA ILE A 125 -8.90 -11.29 -22.67
C ILE A 125 -7.71 -12.11 -22.16
N GLY A 126 -7.86 -12.74 -20.98
CA GLY A 126 -6.78 -13.51 -20.37
C GLY A 126 -7.25 -14.52 -19.32
N ASN A 127 -6.30 -15.32 -18.85
CA ASN A 127 -6.57 -16.37 -17.87
C ASN A 127 -6.57 -15.81 -16.45
N LEU A 128 -7.75 -15.67 -15.87
CA LEU A 128 -7.94 -15.17 -14.51
C LEU A 128 -7.69 -16.23 -13.42
N GLN A 129 -7.56 -17.52 -13.79
CA GLN A 129 -7.30 -18.59 -12.82
C GLN A 129 -5.81 -18.77 -12.50
N ALA A 130 -4.93 -18.11 -13.27
CA ALA A 130 -3.49 -18.33 -13.13
C ALA A 130 -2.87 -17.59 -11.93
N ASP A 131 -3.50 -16.49 -11.50
CA ASP A 131 -2.99 -15.61 -10.44
C ASP A 131 -4.15 -14.73 -9.93
N GLY A 132 -4.21 -14.46 -8.64
CA GLY A 132 -5.16 -13.50 -8.05
C GLY A 132 -5.02 -12.11 -8.66
N ARG A 133 -3.77 -11.71 -9.01
CA ARG A 133 -3.43 -10.55 -9.80
C ARG A 133 -3.13 -10.97 -11.24
N PRO A 134 -4.14 -11.01 -12.13
CA PRO A 134 -3.96 -11.49 -13.49
C PRO A 134 -3.07 -10.54 -14.32
N ILE A 135 -2.22 -11.14 -15.14
CA ILE A 135 -1.46 -10.41 -16.15
C ILE A 135 -2.27 -10.42 -17.44
N LEU A 136 -2.65 -9.23 -17.89
CA LEU A 136 -3.43 -9.06 -19.12
C LEU A 136 -2.61 -8.28 -20.16
N GLY A 137 -2.74 -8.71 -21.43
CA GLY A 137 -2.18 -8.00 -22.59
C GLY A 137 -2.98 -6.75 -22.98
N LEU A 138 -3.57 -6.08 -21.99
CA LEU A 138 -4.46 -4.94 -22.12
C LEU A 138 -3.74 -3.68 -21.66
N SER A 139 -3.90 -2.57 -22.38
CA SER A 139 -3.34 -1.30 -21.92
C SER A 139 -4.08 -0.78 -20.68
N SER A 140 -3.44 0.09 -19.90
CA SER A 140 -4.14 0.72 -18.77
C SER A 140 -5.31 1.61 -19.23
N HIS A 141 -5.18 2.23 -20.41
CA HIS A 141 -6.27 2.97 -21.06
C HIS A 141 -7.47 2.05 -21.34
N ASP A 142 -7.26 0.94 -22.06
CA ASP A 142 -8.34 0.03 -22.43
C ASP A 142 -8.93 -0.69 -21.21
N LEU A 143 -8.12 -0.94 -20.17
CA LEU A 143 -8.60 -1.47 -18.90
C LEU A 143 -9.51 -0.46 -18.18
N LEU A 144 -9.15 0.82 -18.18
CA LEU A 144 -9.99 1.89 -17.62
C LEU A 144 -11.30 2.03 -18.40
N GLU A 145 -11.24 2.06 -19.75
CA GLU A 145 -12.42 2.13 -20.61
C GLU A 145 -13.36 0.96 -20.32
N LEU A 146 -12.85 -0.27 -20.37
CA LEU A 146 -13.63 -1.49 -20.09
C LEU A 146 -14.25 -1.47 -18.69
N THR A 147 -13.53 -0.94 -17.72
CA THR A 147 -14.02 -0.81 -16.34
C THR A 147 -15.18 0.17 -16.26
N LEU A 148 -15.04 1.37 -16.84
CA LEU A 148 -16.09 2.40 -16.85
C LEU A 148 -17.33 1.97 -17.62
N GLU A 149 -17.18 1.29 -18.77
CA GLU A 149 -18.29 0.71 -19.52
C GLU A 149 -19.06 -0.36 -18.73
N THR A 150 -18.34 -1.17 -17.95
CA THR A 150 -18.94 -2.28 -17.21
C THR A 150 -19.55 -1.82 -15.89
N CYS A 151 -18.88 -0.95 -15.20
CA CYS A 151 -19.24 -0.43 -13.89
C CYS A 151 -18.80 1.06 -13.76
N PRO A 152 -19.64 2.01 -14.19
CA PRO A 152 -19.33 3.43 -14.09
C PRO A 152 -19.09 3.93 -12.65
N GLN A 153 -19.50 3.15 -11.66
CA GLN A 153 -19.31 3.48 -10.26
C GLN A 153 -17.99 2.93 -9.69
N ALA A 154 -17.21 2.18 -10.47
CA ALA A 154 -15.90 1.70 -10.03
C ALA A 154 -14.94 2.86 -9.71
N VAL A 155 -14.05 2.64 -8.75
CA VAL A 155 -12.88 3.50 -8.55
C VAL A 155 -11.68 2.82 -9.21
N PHE A 156 -10.91 3.59 -9.97
CA PHE A 156 -9.73 3.11 -10.68
C PHE A 156 -8.49 3.83 -10.14
N LEU A 157 -7.55 3.07 -9.59
CA LEU A 157 -6.35 3.58 -8.94
C LEU A 157 -5.09 2.99 -9.60
N PRO A 158 -4.26 3.78 -10.28
CA PRO A 158 -2.90 3.37 -10.58
C PRO A 158 -2.16 3.05 -9.28
N ALA A 159 -1.66 1.80 -9.17
CA ALA A 159 -1.07 1.27 -7.96
C ALA A 159 0.39 1.71 -7.80
N HIS A 160 0.84 1.95 -6.55
CA HIS A 160 2.25 2.19 -6.18
C HIS A 160 3.08 2.86 -7.29
N ILE A 161 2.67 4.07 -7.68
CA ILE A 161 3.00 4.72 -8.97
C ILE A 161 4.49 4.91 -9.28
N TRP A 162 5.41 4.67 -8.33
CA TRP A 162 6.83 4.93 -8.48
C TRP A 162 7.73 3.70 -8.48
N THR A 163 7.22 2.50 -8.21
CA THR A 163 8.07 1.30 -8.25
C THR A 163 8.76 1.20 -9.62
N PRO A 164 10.05 0.80 -9.71
CA PRO A 164 10.79 0.80 -10.97
C PRO A 164 10.14 -0.01 -12.08
N HIS A 165 9.41 -1.06 -11.70
CA HIS A 165 8.63 -1.93 -12.58
C HIS A 165 7.17 -1.94 -12.18
N PHE A 166 6.27 -2.15 -13.14
CA PHE A 166 4.83 -2.33 -12.92
C PHE A 166 4.14 -1.12 -12.31
N SER A 167 4.56 0.08 -12.64
CA SER A 167 3.94 1.31 -12.12
C SER A 167 3.84 2.40 -13.18
N LEU A 168 2.96 3.37 -12.92
CA LEU A 168 2.67 4.47 -13.84
C LEU A 168 3.94 5.28 -14.18
N PHE A 169 4.74 5.66 -13.18
CA PHE A 169 5.95 6.47 -13.35
C PHE A 169 7.26 5.71 -13.17
N GLY A 170 7.21 4.39 -13.16
CA GLY A 170 8.39 3.55 -12.97
C GLY A 170 9.50 3.78 -13.99
N ALA A 171 10.73 3.84 -13.52
CA ALA A 171 11.90 4.16 -14.34
C ALA A 171 12.11 3.20 -15.55
N PHE A 172 11.71 1.93 -15.42
CA PHE A 172 11.98 0.94 -16.46
C PHE A 172 10.80 0.70 -17.41
N SER A 173 9.58 0.81 -16.95
CA SER A 173 8.40 0.41 -17.71
C SER A 173 7.23 1.38 -17.65
N GLY A 174 7.39 2.49 -16.96
CA GLY A 174 6.37 3.52 -16.78
C GLY A 174 6.37 4.59 -17.88
N PHE A 175 5.68 5.67 -17.59
CA PHE A 175 5.44 6.82 -18.43
C PHE A 175 5.94 8.10 -17.75
N ASP A 176 5.96 9.21 -18.46
CA ASP A 176 6.33 10.51 -17.91
C ASP A 176 5.09 11.35 -17.51
N SER A 177 3.90 10.99 -18.00
CA SER A 177 2.64 11.64 -17.62
C SER A 177 1.46 10.68 -17.62
N LEU A 178 0.33 11.13 -16.98
CA LEU A 178 -0.94 10.41 -17.03
C LEU A 178 -1.48 10.33 -18.46
N GLU A 179 -1.37 11.42 -19.22
CA GLU A 179 -1.86 11.50 -20.59
C GLU A 179 -1.14 10.52 -21.52
N GLU A 180 0.16 10.26 -21.30
CA GLU A 180 0.87 9.24 -22.06
C GLU A 180 0.32 7.83 -21.80
N CYS A 181 -0.14 7.55 -20.57
CA CYS A 181 -0.66 6.25 -20.17
C CYS A 181 -2.14 6.07 -20.52
N PHE A 182 -2.96 7.09 -20.23
CA PHE A 182 -4.43 7.00 -20.25
C PHE A 182 -5.09 7.80 -21.37
N GLY A 183 -4.32 8.59 -22.17
CA GLY A 183 -4.85 9.38 -23.28
C GLY A 183 -6.00 10.31 -22.84
N ASP A 184 -7.09 10.26 -23.59
CA ASP A 184 -8.32 11.01 -23.32
C ASP A 184 -9.06 10.56 -22.06
N LEU A 185 -8.75 9.38 -21.52
CA LEU A 185 -9.30 8.89 -20.27
C LEU A 185 -8.53 9.36 -19.01
N ALA A 186 -7.40 10.07 -19.16
CA ALA A 186 -6.64 10.59 -18.02
C ALA A 186 -7.51 11.40 -17.03
N PRO A 187 -8.50 12.20 -17.43
CA PRO A 187 -9.39 12.91 -16.49
C PRO A 187 -10.28 12.03 -15.61
N TYR A 188 -10.40 10.73 -15.92
CA TYR A 188 -11.16 9.77 -15.11
C TYR A 188 -10.30 9.13 -14.00
N VAL A 189 -8.98 9.26 -14.06
CA VAL A 189 -8.09 8.90 -12.96
C VAL A 189 -8.15 10.03 -11.92
N ARG A 190 -8.76 9.78 -10.78
CA ARG A 190 -9.00 10.79 -9.73
C ARG A 190 -8.07 10.66 -8.54
N ALA A 191 -7.48 9.48 -8.35
CA ALA A 191 -6.56 9.20 -7.28
C ALA A 191 -5.42 8.30 -7.77
N VAL A 192 -4.30 8.34 -7.07
CA VAL A 192 -3.14 7.49 -7.31
C VAL A 192 -2.56 7.02 -5.98
N GLU A 193 -2.01 5.81 -5.98
CA GLU A 193 -1.44 5.22 -4.79
C GLU A 193 0.04 5.59 -4.63
N THR A 194 0.41 6.13 -3.46
CA THR A 194 1.80 6.42 -3.10
C THR A 194 2.63 5.13 -3.09
N GLY A 195 2.09 4.09 -2.46
CA GLY A 195 2.75 2.81 -2.26
C GLY A 195 3.98 2.93 -1.36
N LEU A 196 4.51 1.80 -0.92
CA LEU A 196 5.64 1.70 0.02
C LEU A 196 6.94 2.41 -0.42
N SER A 197 7.01 2.90 -1.64
CA SER A 197 8.21 3.47 -2.23
C SER A 197 8.21 4.99 -2.29
N SER A 198 7.08 5.65 -2.02
CA SER A 198 6.96 7.11 -2.03
C SER A 198 6.00 7.60 -0.96
N ASP A 199 6.05 8.88 -0.66
CA ASP A 199 5.18 9.55 0.30
C ASP A 199 4.65 10.89 -0.25
N PRO A 200 3.68 11.54 0.42
CA PRO A 200 3.13 12.81 -0.05
C PRO A 200 4.16 13.91 -0.32
N PRO A 201 5.23 14.11 0.48
CA PRO A 201 6.28 15.06 0.14
C PRO A 201 7.02 14.78 -1.16
N MET A 202 7.29 13.51 -1.48
CA MET A 202 7.90 13.13 -2.77
C MET A 202 6.93 13.43 -3.92
N ASN A 203 5.67 13.03 -3.80
CA ASN A 203 4.63 13.24 -4.79
C ASN A 203 4.30 14.74 -4.98
N GLY A 204 4.30 15.53 -3.91
CA GLY A 204 4.06 16.98 -3.96
C GLY A 204 5.08 17.76 -4.80
N ARG A 205 6.24 17.17 -5.11
CA ARG A 205 7.24 17.78 -6.02
C ARG A 205 6.83 17.72 -7.50
N VAL A 206 5.79 16.94 -7.84
CA VAL A 206 5.37 16.63 -9.22
C VAL A 206 4.01 17.26 -9.52
N PRO A 207 3.94 18.47 -10.13
CA PRO A 207 2.70 19.26 -10.26
C PRO A 207 1.56 18.56 -11.00
N GLN A 208 1.82 17.61 -11.89
CA GLN A 208 0.77 16.86 -12.57
C GLN A 208 -0.09 16.01 -11.61
N LEU A 209 0.37 15.79 -10.38
CA LEU A 209 -0.36 15.06 -9.34
C LEU A 209 -1.24 15.97 -8.45
N ASP A 210 -1.13 17.29 -8.57
CA ASP A 210 -1.83 18.23 -7.67
C ASP A 210 -3.37 18.12 -7.74
N ALA A 211 -3.91 17.71 -8.88
CA ALA A 211 -5.36 17.54 -9.08
C ALA A 211 -5.88 16.16 -8.60
N LEU A 212 -4.99 15.27 -8.19
CA LEU A 212 -5.32 13.91 -7.80
C LEU A 212 -5.31 13.76 -6.27
N GLN A 213 -6.11 12.83 -5.77
CA GLN A 213 -5.97 12.40 -4.39
C GLN A 213 -4.80 11.41 -4.28
N LEU A 214 -3.95 11.63 -3.28
CA LEU A 214 -2.94 10.64 -2.89
C LEU A 214 -3.58 9.70 -1.87
N VAL A 215 -3.56 8.41 -2.17
CA VAL A 215 -4.06 7.33 -1.31
C VAL A 215 -2.91 6.38 -0.97
N SER A 216 -3.03 5.66 0.12
CA SER A 216 -1.96 4.82 0.64
C SER A 216 -2.53 3.48 1.10
N HIS A 217 -2.02 2.39 0.55
CA HIS A 217 -2.46 1.03 0.89
C HIS A 217 -1.25 0.10 0.98
N SER A 218 -1.42 -0.98 1.75
CA SER A 218 -0.29 -1.80 2.17
C SER A 218 0.32 -2.70 1.09
N ASP A 219 -0.39 -3.02 0.03
CA ASP A 219 -0.02 -4.09 -0.92
C ASP A 219 0.35 -5.38 -0.16
N ALA A 220 -0.51 -5.76 0.81
CA ALA A 220 -0.21 -6.82 1.74
C ALA A 220 -0.26 -8.20 1.08
N HIS A 221 0.85 -8.94 1.17
CA HIS A 221 1.01 -10.33 0.75
C HIS A 221 1.01 -11.31 1.95
N SER A 222 0.70 -10.82 3.14
CA SER A 222 0.42 -11.59 4.35
C SER A 222 -0.46 -10.77 5.28
N PRO A 223 -1.35 -11.39 6.08
CA PRO A 223 -2.28 -10.64 6.94
C PRO A 223 -1.58 -9.72 7.95
N GLN A 224 -0.39 -10.11 8.40
CA GLN A 224 0.44 -9.32 9.32
C GLN A 224 0.89 -7.98 8.74
N LYS A 225 0.92 -7.86 7.41
CA LYS A 225 1.34 -6.64 6.71
C LYS A 225 0.20 -5.66 6.45
N LEU A 226 -1.04 -6.01 6.80
CA LEU A 226 -2.17 -5.05 6.76
C LEU A 226 -1.81 -3.79 7.54
N GLY A 227 -2.22 -2.64 7.01
CA GLY A 227 -2.10 -1.35 7.65
C GLY A 227 -0.68 -0.80 7.79
N ARG A 228 0.33 -1.40 7.13
CA ARG A 228 1.65 -0.74 7.06
C ARG A 228 1.58 0.56 6.24
N GLU A 229 0.57 0.69 5.39
CA GLU A 229 0.02 1.90 4.80
C GLU A 229 -1.49 1.83 4.87
N ALA A 230 -2.17 2.97 5.00
CA ALA A 230 -3.63 3.04 5.06
C ALA A 230 -4.14 4.45 4.77
N ASP A 231 -5.33 4.55 4.22
CA ASP A 231 -6.10 5.80 4.21
C ASP A 231 -6.72 6.05 5.59
N VAL A 232 -6.81 7.32 5.95
CA VAL A 232 -7.55 7.80 7.12
C VAL A 232 -8.80 8.52 6.62
N LEU A 233 -9.96 7.90 6.84
CA LEU A 233 -11.23 8.39 6.33
C LEU A 233 -12.08 8.99 7.46
N GLU A 234 -12.65 10.15 7.21
CA GLU A 234 -13.59 10.86 8.09
C GLU A 234 -14.93 11.03 7.38
N THR A 235 -15.55 9.90 7.11
CA THR A 235 -16.79 9.79 6.37
C THR A 235 -17.64 8.62 6.89
N GLU A 236 -18.81 8.41 6.30
CA GLU A 236 -19.63 7.23 6.57
C GLU A 236 -18.97 5.96 6.04
N LEU A 237 -19.20 4.85 6.73
CA LEU A 237 -18.72 3.54 6.31
C LEU A 237 -19.70 2.97 5.28
N SER A 238 -19.53 3.40 4.01
CA SER A 238 -20.29 2.94 2.86
C SER A 238 -19.48 3.11 1.57
N TYR A 239 -19.74 2.30 0.55
CA TYR A 239 -19.03 2.41 -0.73
C TYR A 239 -19.15 3.80 -1.37
N PRO A 240 -20.35 4.43 -1.47
CA PRO A 240 -20.46 5.75 -2.07
C PRO A 240 -19.66 6.83 -1.33
N ALA A 241 -19.62 6.75 0.01
CA ALA A 241 -18.86 7.70 0.82
C ALA A 241 -17.35 7.52 0.67
N VAL A 242 -16.87 6.26 0.65
CA VAL A 242 -15.47 5.92 0.39
C VAL A 242 -15.07 6.37 -1.01
N LYS A 243 -15.86 6.04 -2.05
CA LYS A 243 -15.63 6.49 -3.43
C LYS A 243 -15.47 8.01 -3.50
N ARG A 244 -16.41 8.77 -2.91
CA ARG A 244 -16.34 10.23 -2.86
C ARG A 244 -15.06 10.72 -2.20
N ALA A 245 -14.67 10.12 -1.07
CA ALA A 245 -13.44 10.49 -0.37
C ALA A 245 -12.19 10.27 -1.24
N LEU A 246 -12.09 9.12 -1.91
CA LEU A 246 -10.96 8.79 -2.77
C LEU A 246 -10.91 9.61 -4.06
N GLU A 247 -12.07 10.02 -4.63
CA GLU A 247 -12.09 10.73 -5.91
C GLU A 247 -12.07 12.26 -5.76
N THR A 248 -12.58 12.79 -4.66
CA THR A 248 -12.75 14.24 -4.46
C THR A 248 -11.98 14.80 -3.26
N GLY A 249 -11.49 13.93 -2.39
CA GLY A 249 -10.89 14.30 -1.12
C GLY A 249 -11.89 14.68 -0.02
N ASP A 250 -13.22 14.73 -0.31
CA ASP A 250 -14.25 14.99 0.69
C ASP A 250 -14.48 13.75 1.57
N GLY A 251 -14.01 13.82 2.82
CA GLY A 251 -13.96 12.70 3.75
C GLY A 251 -12.64 11.93 3.77
N LEU A 252 -11.67 12.28 2.92
CA LEU A 252 -10.28 11.82 3.06
C LEU A 252 -9.56 12.79 4.00
N TRP A 253 -9.29 12.34 5.25
CA TRP A 253 -8.49 13.15 6.17
C TRP A 253 -7.04 13.18 5.71
N GLY A 254 -6.47 12.05 5.33
CA GLY A 254 -5.08 11.90 4.89
C GLY A 254 -4.65 10.44 4.93
N THR A 255 -3.35 10.19 5.05
CA THR A 255 -2.78 8.85 4.93
C THR A 255 -1.87 8.47 6.10
N VAL A 256 -1.73 7.17 6.30
CA VAL A 256 -0.64 6.55 7.05
C VAL A 256 0.35 6.03 6.01
N GLU A 257 1.56 6.55 6.08
CA GLU A 257 2.62 6.26 5.12
C GLU A 257 3.72 5.43 5.77
N PHE A 258 4.27 4.53 5.02
CA PHE A 258 5.50 3.86 5.33
C PHE A 258 6.69 4.79 5.13
N PHE A 259 7.88 4.38 5.53
CA PHE A 259 9.09 5.15 5.24
C PHE A 259 9.66 4.72 3.89
N PRO A 260 9.64 5.56 2.85
CA PRO A 260 10.13 5.19 1.51
C PRO A 260 11.57 4.67 1.50
N GLN A 261 12.38 5.09 2.47
CA GLN A 261 13.76 4.65 2.63
C GLN A 261 13.90 3.15 2.91
N GLU A 262 12.88 2.48 3.44
CA GLU A 262 12.87 1.02 3.62
C GLU A 262 12.71 0.29 2.29
N GLY A 263 12.10 0.93 1.30
CA GLY A 263 11.87 0.36 -0.02
C GLY A 263 13.18 -0.07 -0.69
N LYS A 264 13.20 -1.30 -1.20
CA LYS A 264 14.40 -1.92 -1.81
C LYS A 264 14.92 -1.28 -3.10
N TYR A 265 14.29 -0.20 -3.54
CA TYR A 265 14.68 0.60 -4.71
C TYR A 265 14.59 2.10 -4.41
N HIS A 266 14.78 2.50 -3.15
CA HIS A 266 14.64 3.90 -2.78
C HIS A 266 15.73 4.78 -3.43
N TRP A 267 16.99 4.41 -3.26
CA TRP A 267 18.15 5.06 -3.88
C TRP A 267 18.72 4.27 -5.06
N ASP A 268 19.57 4.94 -5.82
CA ASP A 268 20.30 4.31 -6.92
C ASP A 268 21.36 3.35 -6.39
N GLY A 269 21.63 2.29 -7.12
CA GLY A 269 22.64 1.38 -6.63
C GLY A 269 23.06 0.25 -7.56
N HIS A 270 24.09 -0.44 -7.11
CA HIS A 270 24.57 -1.68 -7.70
C HIS A 270 24.92 -2.66 -6.59
N ARG A 271 23.99 -3.52 -6.23
CA ARG A 271 24.07 -4.45 -5.10
C ARG A 271 25.32 -5.31 -5.12
N ASN A 272 25.70 -5.87 -6.28
CA ASN A 272 26.86 -6.74 -6.42
C ASN A 272 28.19 -6.04 -6.08
N CYS A 273 28.24 -4.72 -6.12
CA CYS A 273 29.39 -3.91 -5.73
C CYS A 273 29.22 -3.19 -4.39
N GLY A 274 28.07 -3.36 -3.71
CA GLY A 274 27.75 -2.67 -2.46
C GLY A 274 27.60 -1.15 -2.61
N VAL A 275 27.30 -0.66 -3.83
CA VAL A 275 27.16 0.76 -4.13
C VAL A 275 25.73 1.19 -3.92
N CYS A 276 25.53 2.22 -3.07
CA CYS A 276 24.28 2.89 -2.80
C CYS A 276 24.52 4.40 -2.86
N LEU A 277 23.83 5.10 -3.76
CA LEU A 277 24.06 6.51 -4.07
C LEU A 277 22.74 7.28 -4.06
N SER A 278 22.79 8.52 -3.59
CA SER A 278 21.69 9.45 -3.81
C SER A 278 21.56 9.81 -5.30
N PRO A 279 20.41 10.32 -5.75
CA PRO A 279 20.23 10.74 -7.15
C PRO A 279 21.28 11.71 -7.65
N ARG A 280 21.67 12.66 -6.79
CA ARG A 280 22.71 13.65 -7.10
C ARG A 280 24.08 13.01 -7.34
N GLU A 281 24.48 12.08 -6.47
CA GLU A 281 25.74 11.35 -6.61
C GLU A 281 25.75 10.45 -7.85
N ALA A 282 24.63 9.74 -8.11
CA ALA A 282 24.48 8.90 -9.29
C ALA A 282 24.59 9.71 -10.59
N LYS A 283 23.89 10.86 -10.67
CA LYS A 283 23.97 11.77 -11.83
C LYS A 283 25.38 12.31 -12.06
N ALA A 284 26.12 12.63 -11.00
CA ALA A 284 27.52 13.07 -11.09
C ALA A 284 28.44 11.96 -11.65
N LEU A 285 28.06 10.71 -11.57
CA LEU A 285 28.77 9.55 -12.11
C LEU A 285 28.12 9.01 -13.42
N GLU A 286 27.33 9.84 -14.09
CA GLU A 286 26.61 9.45 -15.33
C GLU A 286 25.75 8.17 -15.17
N ASN A 287 25.26 7.93 -13.97
CA ASN A 287 24.51 6.74 -13.56
C ASN A 287 25.29 5.42 -13.74
N LEU A 288 26.61 5.48 -13.65
CA LEU A 288 27.49 4.32 -13.72
C LEU A 288 28.05 3.96 -12.35
N CYS A 289 28.18 2.66 -12.10
CA CYS A 289 28.78 2.15 -10.87
C CYS A 289 30.28 2.51 -10.82
N PRO A 290 30.76 3.22 -9.79
CA PRO A 290 32.17 3.62 -9.69
C PRO A 290 33.14 2.45 -9.49
N VAL A 291 32.62 1.27 -9.16
CA VAL A 291 33.45 0.05 -8.94
C VAL A 291 33.62 -0.76 -10.24
N CYS A 292 32.57 -0.94 -11.02
CA CYS A 292 32.62 -1.84 -12.18
C CYS A 292 32.19 -1.19 -13.51
N GLY A 293 31.82 0.08 -13.52
CA GLY A 293 31.41 0.82 -14.73
C GLY A 293 30.06 0.41 -15.35
N LYS A 294 29.33 -0.54 -14.74
CA LYS A 294 28.00 -0.94 -15.22
C LYS A 294 26.94 0.10 -14.83
N PRO A 295 25.84 0.21 -15.59
CA PRO A 295 24.71 1.06 -15.20
C PRO A 295 24.20 0.75 -13.80
N LEU A 296 23.88 1.79 -13.03
CA LEU A 296 23.20 1.67 -11.77
C LEU A 296 21.72 1.29 -11.98
N THR A 297 21.14 0.58 -11.04
CA THR A 297 19.70 0.46 -10.94
C THR A 297 19.15 1.78 -10.41
N ILE A 298 18.34 2.45 -11.24
CA ILE A 298 17.76 3.74 -10.90
C ILE A 298 16.68 3.58 -9.83
N GLY A 299 16.81 4.34 -8.76
CA GLY A 299 15.90 4.31 -7.63
C GLY A 299 14.67 5.21 -7.81
N VAL A 300 13.74 5.06 -6.88
CA VAL A 300 12.48 5.83 -6.88
C VAL A 300 12.73 7.32 -6.67
N GLU A 301 13.58 7.72 -5.73
CA GLU A 301 13.88 9.13 -5.47
C GLU A 301 14.49 9.82 -6.69
N HIS A 302 15.35 9.13 -7.45
CA HIS A 302 15.91 9.62 -8.70
C HIS A 302 14.81 9.87 -9.73
N ARG A 303 13.90 8.91 -9.90
CA ARG A 303 12.80 9.03 -10.85
C ARG A 303 11.83 10.16 -10.48
N VAL A 304 11.52 10.31 -9.20
CA VAL A 304 10.75 11.46 -8.70
C VAL A 304 11.47 12.77 -9.04
N GLU A 305 12.79 12.85 -8.80
CA GLU A 305 13.57 14.04 -9.12
C GLU A 305 13.58 14.38 -10.62
N ASP A 306 13.56 13.37 -11.51
CA ASP A 306 13.48 13.60 -12.95
C ASP A 306 12.16 14.24 -13.39
N LEU A 307 11.04 13.89 -12.75
CA LEU A 307 9.72 14.43 -13.04
C LEU A 307 9.35 15.66 -12.19
N ALA A 308 10.08 15.91 -11.11
CA ALA A 308 9.83 17.03 -10.20
C ALA A 308 9.99 18.40 -10.89
N ARG A 309 9.15 19.35 -10.47
CA ARG A 309 9.26 20.77 -10.85
C ARG A 309 9.33 21.67 -9.62
N ARG A 310 9.29 21.08 -8.42
CA ARG A 310 9.40 21.73 -7.11
C ARG A 310 10.59 21.19 -6.36
N GLN A 311 11.18 22.01 -5.49
CA GLN A 311 12.27 21.61 -4.62
C GLN A 311 11.79 20.68 -3.50
N PRO A 312 12.68 19.88 -2.89
CA PRO A 312 12.36 19.14 -1.67
C PRO A 312 11.75 20.05 -0.59
N GLY A 313 10.63 19.64 -0.01
CA GLY A 313 9.89 20.42 0.98
C GLY A 313 8.84 21.37 0.40
N GLU A 314 8.80 21.56 -0.92
CA GLU A 314 7.72 22.27 -1.59
C GLU A 314 6.61 21.30 -2.00
N GLY A 315 5.36 21.77 -1.98
CA GLY A 315 4.19 20.97 -2.36
C GLY A 315 2.98 21.84 -2.70
N PRO A 316 1.86 21.22 -3.11
CA PRO A 316 0.64 21.97 -3.42
C PRO A 316 0.04 22.59 -2.16
N ALA A 317 -0.60 23.75 -2.34
CA ALA A 317 -1.40 24.36 -1.28
C ALA A 317 -2.58 23.44 -0.93
N GLY A 318 -2.84 23.22 0.37
CA GLY A 318 -3.95 22.36 0.81
C GLY A 318 -3.67 20.86 0.72
N ALA A 319 -2.41 20.43 0.60
CA ALA A 319 -2.04 19.02 0.69
C ALA A 319 -2.64 18.38 1.95
N LYS A 320 -3.14 17.16 1.81
CA LYS A 320 -3.71 16.40 2.93
C LYS A 320 -2.61 16.05 3.94
N PRO A 321 -2.94 15.97 5.24
CA PRO A 321 -2.01 15.51 6.26
C PRO A 321 -1.64 14.04 6.05
N PHE A 322 -0.52 13.65 6.59
CA PHE A 322 -0.09 12.26 6.62
C PHE A 322 0.71 11.97 7.89
N VAL A 323 0.82 10.69 8.23
CA VAL A 323 1.60 10.22 9.38
C VAL A 323 2.52 9.10 8.93
N ARG A 324 3.83 9.25 9.14
CA ARG A 324 4.76 8.14 8.88
C ARG A 324 4.79 7.19 10.07
N LEU A 325 4.57 5.91 9.79
CA LEU A 325 4.63 4.84 10.78
C LEU A 325 5.49 3.67 10.26
N ALA A 326 6.17 3.01 11.19
CA ALA A 326 6.69 1.67 10.97
C ALA A 326 5.83 0.68 11.76
N PRO A 327 5.64 -0.57 11.28
CA PRO A 327 4.91 -1.59 12.02
C PRO A 327 5.45 -1.77 13.43
N LEU A 328 4.56 -1.96 14.41
CA LEU A 328 4.96 -2.10 15.82
C LEU A 328 5.98 -3.22 16.02
N ALA A 329 5.84 -4.34 15.31
CA ALA A 329 6.82 -5.44 15.36
C ALA A 329 8.21 -5.00 14.89
N THR A 330 8.32 -4.14 13.88
CA THR A 330 9.59 -3.57 13.40
C THR A 330 10.22 -2.66 14.46
N VAL A 331 9.42 -1.81 15.09
CA VAL A 331 9.87 -0.93 16.20
C VAL A 331 10.40 -1.75 17.38
N LEU A 332 9.63 -2.76 17.81
CA LEU A 332 10.02 -3.67 18.88
C LEU A 332 11.29 -4.45 18.54
N ALA A 333 11.39 -4.97 17.33
CA ALA A 333 12.57 -5.71 16.87
C ALA A 333 13.83 -4.85 16.92
N ALA A 334 13.76 -3.63 16.39
CA ALA A 334 14.88 -2.68 16.39
C ALA A 334 15.31 -2.28 17.81
N ARG A 335 14.35 -2.04 18.72
CA ARG A 335 14.63 -1.63 20.11
C ARG A 335 15.09 -2.76 21.01
N LEU A 336 14.64 -3.99 20.76
CA LEU A 336 15.05 -5.18 21.51
C LEU A 336 16.29 -5.86 20.95
N GLY A 337 16.82 -5.40 19.82
CA GLY A 337 17.95 -6.03 19.12
C GLY A 337 17.66 -7.47 18.70
N LYS A 338 16.42 -7.77 18.28
CA LYS A 338 15.95 -9.11 17.90
C LYS A 338 15.29 -9.06 16.51
N GLY A 339 15.15 -10.23 15.87
CA GLY A 339 14.37 -10.32 14.63
C GLY A 339 12.86 -10.22 14.93
N GLU A 340 12.10 -9.63 14.01
CA GLU A 340 10.63 -9.46 14.15
C GLU A 340 9.90 -10.76 14.45
N GLN A 341 10.30 -11.87 13.85
CA GLN A 341 9.64 -13.17 13.97
C GLN A 341 10.08 -13.98 15.20
N THR A 342 10.91 -13.40 16.07
CA THR A 342 11.34 -14.10 17.30
C THR A 342 10.19 -14.18 18.30
N LYS A 343 10.14 -15.28 19.07
CA LYS A 343 9.14 -15.46 20.13
C LYS A 343 9.10 -14.30 21.12
N THR A 344 10.26 -13.67 21.39
CA THR A 344 10.36 -12.51 22.28
C THR A 344 9.59 -11.32 21.70
N VAL A 345 9.85 -10.94 20.45
CA VAL A 345 9.19 -9.79 19.81
C VAL A 345 7.69 -10.05 19.65
N GLN A 346 7.33 -11.24 19.16
CA GLN A 346 5.93 -11.61 18.98
C GLN A 346 5.16 -11.71 20.31
N GLY A 347 5.79 -12.20 21.37
CA GLY A 347 5.16 -12.24 22.71
C GLY A 347 4.88 -10.84 23.26
N VAL A 348 5.83 -9.90 23.12
CA VAL A 348 5.64 -8.50 23.52
C VAL A 348 4.57 -7.84 22.66
N TYR A 349 4.59 -8.06 21.35
CA TYR A 349 3.60 -7.55 20.41
C TYR A 349 2.18 -7.98 20.79
N GLU A 350 1.95 -9.28 20.98
CA GLU A 350 0.63 -9.81 21.36
C GLU A 350 0.16 -9.29 22.73
N ALA A 351 1.07 -9.18 23.71
CA ALA A 351 0.74 -8.65 25.03
C ALA A 351 0.29 -7.17 24.96
N LEU A 352 0.97 -6.35 24.16
CA LEU A 352 0.60 -4.95 23.95
C LEU A 352 -0.79 -4.85 23.30
N LEU A 353 -1.05 -5.62 22.25
CA LEU A 353 -2.34 -5.58 21.56
C LEU A 353 -3.48 -6.08 22.43
N ALA A 354 -3.26 -7.14 23.20
CA ALA A 354 -4.28 -7.72 24.06
C ALA A 354 -4.73 -6.76 25.19
N GLN A 355 -3.82 -5.94 25.71
CA GLN A 355 -4.06 -5.08 26.87
C GLN A 355 -4.25 -3.60 26.54
N LEU A 356 -3.57 -3.08 25.51
CA LEU A 356 -3.58 -1.65 25.18
C LEU A 356 -4.36 -1.32 23.90
N GLY A 357 -4.86 -2.33 23.19
CA GLY A 357 -5.67 -2.16 22.00
C GLY A 357 -4.94 -2.38 20.69
N PRO A 358 -5.62 -2.11 19.57
CA PRO A 358 -5.07 -2.35 18.23
C PRO A 358 -3.75 -1.61 17.96
N GLU A 359 -2.97 -2.12 17.01
CA GLU A 359 -1.64 -1.59 16.69
C GLU A 359 -1.63 -0.08 16.44
N PHE A 360 -2.58 0.47 15.67
CA PHE A 360 -2.67 1.92 15.46
C PHE A 360 -2.94 2.69 16.76
N THR A 361 -3.70 2.13 17.70
CA THR A 361 -3.90 2.73 19.02
C THR A 361 -2.59 2.74 19.80
N VAL A 362 -1.89 1.60 19.84
CA VAL A 362 -0.58 1.51 20.51
C VAL A 362 0.43 2.46 19.91
N LEU A 363 0.54 2.52 18.60
CA LEU A 363 1.52 3.39 17.91
C LEU A 363 1.18 4.87 18.01
N ARG A 364 -0.09 5.27 18.10
CA ARG A 364 -0.47 6.69 17.94
C ARG A 364 -1.01 7.34 19.22
N GLN A 365 -1.64 6.59 20.11
CA GLN A 365 -2.45 7.15 21.19
C GLN A 365 -2.02 6.71 22.59
N THR A 366 -1.54 5.47 22.73
CA THR A 366 -1.22 4.89 24.05
C THR A 366 -0.09 5.68 24.71
N PRO A 367 -0.22 6.09 26.00
CA PRO A 367 0.85 6.73 26.75
C PRO A 367 2.11 5.86 26.84
N ALA A 368 3.28 6.49 26.81
CA ALA A 368 4.56 5.78 26.85
C ALA A 368 4.71 4.94 28.13
N GLU A 369 4.22 5.45 29.27
CA GLU A 369 4.26 4.77 30.57
C GLU A 369 3.45 3.45 30.56
N ALA A 370 2.32 3.42 29.83
CA ALA A 370 1.52 2.20 29.69
C ALA A 370 2.27 1.16 28.83
N ILE A 371 2.95 1.59 27.78
CA ILE A 371 3.80 0.71 26.96
C ILE A 371 4.99 0.22 27.78
N ALA A 372 5.65 1.09 28.54
CA ALA A 372 6.79 0.75 29.38
C ALA A 372 6.45 -0.30 30.44
N SER A 373 5.27 -0.20 31.07
CA SER A 373 4.84 -1.14 32.10
C SER A 373 4.67 -2.58 31.58
N LEU A 374 4.36 -2.77 30.30
CA LEU A 374 4.14 -4.09 29.68
C LEU A 374 5.33 -4.59 28.88
N ALA A 375 6.03 -3.69 28.18
CA ALA A 375 7.05 -4.03 27.20
C ALA A 375 8.45 -3.48 27.54
N GLY A 376 8.57 -2.72 28.64
CA GLY A 376 9.81 -2.09 29.10
C GLY A 376 10.10 -0.76 28.41
N GLU A 377 11.00 0.03 29.04
CA GLU A 377 11.36 1.38 28.61
C GLU A 377 11.91 1.45 27.17
N ALA A 378 12.64 0.42 26.74
CA ALA A 378 13.19 0.39 25.39
C ALA A 378 12.09 0.39 24.32
N ALA A 379 11.01 -0.38 24.52
CA ALA A 379 9.87 -0.43 23.60
C ALA A 379 9.10 0.90 23.60
N ALA A 380 8.81 1.44 24.80
CA ALA A 380 8.13 2.73 24.93
C ALA A 380 8.89 3.87 24.25
N LEU A 381 10.19 3.97 24.49
CA LEU A 381 11.05 4.95 23.84
C LEU A 381 11.07 4.80 22.32
N GLY A 382 11.04 3.55 21.80
CA GLY A 382 10.96 3.30 20.36
C GLY A 382 9.68 3.88 19.74
N VAL A 383 8.53 3.63 20.35
CA VAL A 383 7.25 4.19 19.89
C VAL A 383 7.24 5.72 19.99
N GLU A 384 7.81 6.29 21.04
CA GLU A 384 7.87 7.73 21.22
C GLU A 384 8.78 8.42 20.18
N LEU A 385 9.95 7.86 19.93
CA LEU A 385 10.86 8.35 18.88
C LEU A 385 10.22 8.26 17.48
N LEU A 386 9.48 7.18 17.21
CA LEU A 386 8.71 7.04 15.97
C LEU A 386 7.67 8.17 15.83
N ARG A 387 6.86 8.42 16.88
CA ARG A 387 5.85 9.49 16.91
C ARG A 387 6.45 10.88 16.68
N GLN A 388 7.68 11.09 17.16
CA GLN A 388 8.42 12.34 17.00
C GLN A 388 9.16 12.44 15.65
N GLY A 389 9.08 11.41 14.81
CA GLY A 389 9.86 11.33 13.55
C GLY A 389 11.37 11.23 13.77
N LYS A 390 11.81 10.92 14.99
CA LYS A 390 13.23 10.77 15.35
C LYS A 390 13.73 9.35 15.07
N VAL A 391 13.65 8.98 13.84
CA VAL A 391 14.14 7.68 13.32
C VAL A 391 15.12 7.95 12.19
N ALA A 392 16.07 7.05 11.99
CA ALA A 392 17.02 7.10 10.89
C ALA A 392 16.90 5.82 10.06
N TRP A 393 17.18 5.93 8.78
CA TRP A 393 17.15 4.83 7.84
C TRP A 393 18.46 4.75 7.09
N ARG A 394 18.99 3.53 6.94
CA ARG A 394 19.89 3.22 5.85
C ARG A 394 19.00 2.94 4.63
N PRO A 395 19.07 3.76 3.55
CA PRO A 395 18.19 3.59 2.40
C PRO A 395 18.36 2.23 1.73
N GLY A 396 17.26 1.67 1.23
CA GLY A 396 17.31 0.50 0.38
C GLY A 396 17.73 0.86 -1.04
N PHE A 397 18.32 -0.10 -1.77
CA PHE A 397 18.81 0.08 -3.13
C PHE A 397 18.94 -1.25 -3.86
N ASP A 398 18.76 -1.27 -5.15
CA ASP A 398 19.00 -2.41 -6.06
C ASP A 398 18.54 -3.80 -5.52
N GLY A 399 17.34 -3.83 -4.93
CA GLY A 399 16.74 -5.04 -4.38
C GLY A 399 17.08 -5.32 -2.90
N GLU A 400 17.91 -4.51 -2.25
CA GLU A 400 18.15 -4.57 -0.81
C GLU A 400 17.20 -3.65 -0.06
N TYR A 401 16.55 -4.16 1.00
CA TYR A 401 15.71 -3.36 1.88
C TYR A 401 16.54 -2.38 2.73
N GLY A 402 15.98 -1.21 2.95
CA GLY A 402 16.48 -0.28 3.95
C GLY A 402 16.34 -0.83 5.36
N LYS A 403 17.03 -0.20 6.30
CA LYS A 403 17.02 -0.62 7.72
C LYS A 403 16.72 0.55 8.63
N LEU A 404 15.71 0.37 9.47
CA LEU A 404 15.34 1.30 10.55
C LEU A 404 16.42 1.26 11.65
N SER A 405 16.77 2.43 12.14
CA SER A 405 17.57 2.61 13.35
C SER A 405 17.03 3.76 14.19
N PHE A 406 17.39 3.76 15.47
CA PHE A 406 17.02 4.82 16.41
C PHE A 406 18.27 5.53 16.90
N PRO A 407 18.24 6.86 17.11
CA PRO A 407 19.34 7.59 17.72
C PRO A 407 19.68 7.02 19.10
N GLY A 408 20.97 6.75 19.36
CA GLY A 408 21.43 6.24 20.65
C GLY A 408 21.08 4.77 20.95
N ALA A 409 20.77 3.97 19.92
CA ALA A 409 20.60 2.51 20.04
C ALA A 409 21.87 1.76 19.70
#